data_cbb1194ca0175e559e8edda3cf19b728
#
_entry.id   cbb1194ca0175e559e8edda3cf19b728
#
_cell.length_a   1.000
_cell.length_b   1.000
_cell.length_c   1.000
_cell.angle_alpha   90.00
_cell.angle_beta   90.00
_cell.angle_gamma   90.00
#
_symmetry.space_group_name_H-M   'P 1'
#
loop_
_entity.id
_entity.type
_entity.pdbx_description
1 polymer ?
#
loop_
_entity_poly.entity_id
_entity_poly.type
_entity_poly.pdbx_seq_one_letter_code
_entity_poly.pdbx_strand_id
1 'polypeptide(L)'
;GAATMASTLDVAGNTSVGGTLFVTGAGTFDNNVSVSGNLVVGGTATVVGAMSIGGALSVGGATNLLGTVTVAGNAGFLGTVRVSGATSLDGALVATGAATFENNVSVSGNLVVGGTTTVIGAMSVGGALSVGGATNLLSTVTVAGATGFLSTVRVSGATSLEAGLVVGGKAEFNNDV
;
A
#
# COMPACT_ATOMS: atom_id res chain seq x y z
N GLY A 1 -14.94 -15.88 -14.37
CA GLY A 1 -15.92 -16.11 -13.29
C GLY A 1 -15.45 -15.53 -11.96
N ALA A 2 -16.26 -15.61 -10.92
CA ALA A 2 -15.90 -15.23 -9.55
C ALA A 2 -15.69 -16.51 -8.71
N ALA A 3 -14.68 -16.52 -7.85
CA ALA A 3 -14.49 -17.53 -6.84
C ALA A 3 -14.79 -16.93 -5.46
N THR A 4 -15.62 -17.60 -4.65
CA THR A 4 -16.01 -17.16 -3.31
C THR A 4 -15.66 -18.24 -2.30
N MET A 5 -14.91 -17.86 -1.26
CA MET A 5 -14.55 -18.72 -0.16
C MET A 5 -14.98 -18.08 1.16
N ALA A 6 -15.71 -18.82 1.98
CA ALA A 6 -16.28 -18.32 3.25
C ALA A 6 -15.40 -18.59 4.47
N SER A 7 -14.23 -19.20 4.28
CA SER A 7 -13.28 -19.57 5.35
C SER A 7 -11.86 -19.15 4.98
N THR A 8 -10.84 -19.76 5.59
CA THR A 8 -9.43 -19.56 5.26
C THR A 8 -9.11 -20.16 3.89
N LEU A 9 -8.37 -19.43 3.06
CA LEU A 9 -7.74 -19.94 1.85
C LEU A 9 -6.24 -20.08 2.10
N ASP A 10 -5.71 -21.28 1.91
CA ASP A 10 -4.28 -21.61 1.95
C ASP A 10 -3.89 -22.20 0.60
N VAL A 11 -2.95 -21.56 -0.11
CA VAL A 11 -2.50 -21.97 -1.44
C VAL A 11 -0.98 -22.06 -1.47
N ALA A 12 -0.46 -23.29 -1.53
CA ALA A 12 0.97 -23.54 -1.61
C ALA A 12 1.56 -23.31 -3.03
N GLY A 13 0.74 -23.35 -4.06
CA GLY A 13 1.13 -23.07 -5.47
C GLY A 13 0.74 -21.67 -5.92
N ASN A 14 1.04 -21.35 -7.19
CA ASN A 14 0.59 -20.09 -7.80
C ASN A 14 -0.94 -20.06 -7.93
N THR A 15 -1.53 -18.89 -7.65
CA THR A 15 -2.96 -18.62 -7.86
C THR A 15 -3.15 -17.71 -9.06
N SER A 16 -3.97 -18.15 -10.04
CA SER A 16 -4.37 -17.35 -11.20
C SER A 16 -5.88 -17.38 -11.35
N VAL A 17 -6.52 -16.23 -11.26
CA VAL A 17 -7.97 -16.06 -11.38
C VAL A 17 -8.29 -15.06 -12.48
N GLY A 18 -8.98 -15.52 -13.54
CA GLY A 18 -9.38 -14.68 -14.67
C GLY A 18 -10.53 -13.70 -14.38
N GLY A 19 -11.23 -13.91 -13.27
CA GLY A 19 -12.30 -13.02 -12.80
C GLY A 19 -11.95 -12.39 -11.46
N THR A 20 -12.97 -12.13 -10.64
CA THR A 20 -12.82 -11.64 -9.27
C THR A 20 -12.57 -12.82 -8.31
N LEU A 21 -11.60 -12.66 -7.40
CA LEU A 21 -11.43 -13.54 -6.25
C LEU A 21 -12.01 -12.87 -5.00
N PHE A 22 -12.92 -13.55 -4.33
CA PHE A 22 -13.55 -13.08 -3.10
C PHE A 22 -13.30 -14.10 -1.98
N VAL A 23 -12.59 -13.68 -0.92
CA VAL A 23 -12.29 -14.49 0.26
C VAL A 23 -12.93 -13.80 1.47
N THR A 24 -13.95 -14.44 2.11
CA THR A 24 -14.61 -13.86 3.30
C THR A 24 -13.78 -14.03 4.57
N GLY A 25 -12.99 -15.11 4.66
CA GLY A 25 -12.05 -15.36 5.75
C GLY A 25 -10.67 -14.78 5.51
N ALA A 26 -9.67 -15.36 6.17
CA ALA A 26 -8.27 -15.05 5.90
C ALA A 26 -7.80 -15.70 4.60
N GLY A 27 -6.95 -15.00 3.83
CA GLY A 27 -6.28 -15.52 2.64
C GLY A 27 -4.78 -15.63 2.88
N THR A 28 -4.22 -16.85 2.73
CA THR A 28 -2.79 -17.13 2.75
C THR A 28 -2.36 -17.73 1.42
N PHE A 29 -1.35 -17.15 0.81
CA PHE A 29 -0.83 -17.56 -0.49
C PHE A 29 0.70 -17.65 -0.40
N ASP A 30 1.25 -18.88 -0.44
CA ASP A 30 2.69 -19.12 -0.33
C ASP A 30 3.46 -18.84 -1.62
N ASN A 31 2.76 -18.66 -2.72
CA ASN A 31 3.34 -18.32 -4.02
C ASN A 31 2.66 -17.09 -4.64
N ASN A 32 2.88 -16.89 -5.95
CA ASN A 32 2.37 -15.73 -6.65
C ASN A 32 0.84 -15.75 -6.76
N VAL A 33 0.24 -14.58 -6.64
CA VAL A 33 -1.19 -14.35 -6.86
C VAL A 33 -1.39 -13.46 -8.07
N SER A 34 -2.16 -13.92 -9.05
CA SER A 34 -2.56 -13.13 -10.22
C SER A 34 -4.08 -13.16 -10.36
N VAL A 35 -4.71 -12.00 -10.28
CA VAL A 35 -6.16 -11.84 -10.44
C VAL A 35 -6.41 -10.78 -11.49
N SER A 36 -7.03 -11.14 -12.61
CA SER A 36 -7.34 -10.17 -13.69
C SER A 36 -8.45 -9.19 -13.32
N GLY A 37 -9.37 -9.61 -12.47
CA GLY A 37 -10.40 -8.75 -11.89
C GLY A 37 -10.01 -8.22 -10.51
N ASN A 38 -10.97 -8.10 -9.60
CA ASN A 38 -10.75 -7.62 -8.25
C ASN A 38 -10.33 -8.74 -7.30
N LEU A 39 -9.50 -8.42 -6.30
CA LEU A 39 -9.27 -9.28 -5.15
C LEU A 39 -9.90 -8.63 -3.91
N VAL A 40 -10.78 -9.37 -3.24
CA VAL A 40 -11.42 -8.95 -1.99
C VAL A 40 -11.16 -10.00 -0.92
N VAL A 41 -10.55 -9.61 0.19
CA VAL A 41 -10.31 -10.45 1.36
C VAL A 41 -10.97 -9.81 2.58
N GLY A 42 -12.00 -10.44 3.14
CA GLY A 42 -12.71 -9.93 4.31
C GLY A 42 -11.90 -10.00 5.60
N GLY A 43 -11.04 -11.01 5.72
CA GLY A 43 -10.10 -11.19 6.83
C GLY A 43 -8.71 -10.65 6.54
N THR A 44 -7.70 -11.29 7.13
CA THR A 44 -6.27 -10.96 6.88
C THR A 44 -5.80 -11.51 5.53
N ALA A 45 -4.88 -10.81 4.88
CA ALA A 45 -4.21 -11.29 3.68
C ALA A 45 -2.71 -11.48 3.93
N THR A 46 -2.18 -12.65 3.57
CA THR A 46 -0.74 -12.94 3.58
C THR A 46 -0.36 -13.49 2.21
N VAL A 47 0.61 -12.87 1.56
CA VAL A 47 1.16 -13.33 0.28
C VAL A 47 2.68 -13.32 0.37
N VAL A 48 3.30 -14.49 0.21
CA VAL A 48 4.76 -14.65 0.23
C VAL A 48 5.36 -14.32 -1.13
N GLY A 49 4.72 -14.74 -2.21
CA GLY A 49 5.13 -14.43 -3.57
C GLY A 49 4.72 -13.03 -4.05
N ALA A 50 4.87 -12.78 -5.33
CA ALA A 50 4.40 -11.54 -5.94
C ALA A 50 2.88 -11.51 -6.10
N MET A 51 2.27 -10.34 -5.94
CA MET A 51 0.84 -10.09 -6.17
C MET A 51 0.64 -9.18 -7.37
N SER A 52 -0.24 -9.60 -8.28
CA SER A 52 -0.64 -8.81 -9.46
C SER A 52 -2.16 -8.80 -9.57
N ILE A 53 -2.78 -7.63 -9.49
CA ILE A 53 -4.24 -7.44 -9.52
C ILE A 53 -4.57 -6.46 -10.64
N GLY A 54 -5.34 -6.91 -11.63
CA GLY A 54 -5.78 -6.09 -12.74
C GLY A 54 -6.93 -5.12 -12.39
N GLY A 55 -7.68 -5.42 -11.36
CA GLY A 55 -8.73 -4.55 -10.82
C GLY A 55 -8.36 -3.95 -9.47
N ALA A 56 -9.34 -3.76 -8.60
CA ALA A 56 -9.13 -3.24 -7.26
C ALA A 56 -8.72 -4.33 -6.26
N LEU A 57 -7.91 -3.95 -5.27
CA LEU A 57 -7.58 -4.76 -4.09
C LEU A 57 -8.30 -4.20 -2.86
N SER A 58 -9.00 -5.05 -2.11
CA SER A 58 -9.64 -4.67 -0.84
C SER A 58 -9.37 -5.72 0.22
N VAL A 59 -8.83 -5.32 1.37
CA VAL A 59 -8.56 -6.21 2.49
C VAL A 59 -9.11 -5.62 3.78
N GLY A 60 -10.00 -6.36 4.46
CA GLY A 60 -10.63 -5.95 5.70
C GLY A 60 -9.74 -6.09 6.94
N GLY A 61 -8.84 -7.06 6.95
CA GLY A 61 -7.92 -7.31 8.07
C GLY A 61 -6.51 -6.77 7.85
N ALA A 62 -5.57 -7.21 8.67
CA ALA A 62 -4.16 -6.91 8.47
C ALA A 62 -3.61 -7.54 7.18
N THR A 63 -2.69 -6.87 6.54
CA THR A 63 -2.09 -7.30 5.27
C THR A 63 -0.58 -7.44 5.42
N ASN A 64 -0.04 -8.59 5.01
CA ASN A 64 1.39 -8.86 4.98
C ASN A 64 1.79 -9.39 3.59
N LEU A 65 2.51 -8.61 2.83
CA LEU A 65 2.93 -8.91 1.46
C LEU A 65 4.46 -8.90 1.40
N LEU A 66 5.06 -10.11 1.23
CA LEU A 66 6.52 -10.26 1.25
C LEU A 66 7.13 -10.06 -0.15
N GLY A 67 6.36 -10.33 -1.21
CA GLY A 67 6.79 -10.09 -2.58
C GLY A 67 6.44 -8.70 -3.10
N THR A 68 6.68 -8.48 -4.39
CA THR A 68 6.27 -7.25 -5.08
C THR A 68 4.74 -7.20 -5.24
N VAL A 69 4.19 -5.98 -5.19
CA VAL A 69 2.75 -5.74 -5.34
C VAL A 69 2.50 -4.82 -6.53
N THR A 70 1.65 -5.25 -7.44
CA THR A 70 1.18 -4.43 -8.56
C THR A 70 -0.35 -4.48 -8.58
N VAL A 71 -1.00 -3.32 -8.54
CA VAL A 71 -2.46 -3.19 -8.62
C VAL A 71 -2.80 -2.09 -9.62
N ALA A 72 -3.53 -2.44 -10.70
CA ALA A 72 -3.96 -1.45 -11.69
C ALA A 72 -5.13 -0.59 -11.21
N GLY A 73 -5.97 -1.10 -10.30
CA GLY A 73 -7.04 -0.33 -9.67
C GLY A 73 -6.64 0.30 -8.34
N ASN A 74 -7.64 0.71 -7.56
CA ASN A 74 -7.42 1.22 -6.21
C ASN A 74 -7.11 0.09 -5.23
N ALA A 75 -6.25 0.36 -4.24
CA ALA A 75 -5.99 -0.54 -3.13
C ALA A 75 -6.55 0.06 -1.82
N GLY A 76 -7.39 -0.69 -1.12
CA GLY A 76 -8.01 -0.31 0.14
C GLY A 76 -7.71 -1.33 1.23
N PHE A 77 -7.18 -0.87 2.36
CA PHE A 77 -6.86 -1.68 3.53
C PHE A 77 -7.48 -1.07 4.79
N LEU A 78 -8.33 -1.82 5.49
CA LEU A 78 -8.94 -1.38 6.75
C LEU A 78 -8.05 -1.67 7.97
N GLY A 79 -7.12 -2.60 7.84
CA GLY A 79 -6.14 -2.93 8.88
C GLY A 79 -4.78 -2.30 8.65
N THR A 80 -3.78 -2.85 9.32
CA THR A 80 -2.37 -2.49 9.09
C THR A 80 -1.84 -3.10 7.79
N VAL A 81 -0.92 -2.40 7.14
CA VAL A 81 -0.28 -2.86 5.90
C VAL A 81 1.23 -2.96 6.11
N ARG A 82 1.81 -4.10 5.73
CA ARG A 82 3.25 -4.27 5.59
C ARG A 82 3.56 -4.84 4.21
N VAL A 83 4.43 -4.19 3.47
CA VAL A 83 4.92 -4.66 2.18
C VAL A 83 6.44 -4.67 2.22
N SER A 84 7.05 -5.85 2.04
CA SER A 84 8.51 -6.00 2.01
C SER A 84 9.08 -5.89 0.60
N GLY A 85 8.30 -6.19 -0.44
CA GLY A 85 8.66 -5.95 -1.84
C GLY A 85 8.34 -4.52 -2.30
N ALA A 86 8.66 -4.21 -3.56
CA ALA A 86 8.27 -2.93 -4.15
C ALA A 86 6.75 -2.86 -4.37
N THR A 87 6.18 -1.68 -4.24
CA THR A 87 4.74 -1.42 -4.44
C THR A 87 4.53 -0.50 -5.62
N SER A 88 3.70 -0.92 -6.59
CA SER A 88 3.28 -0.11 -7.73
C SER A 88 1.76 -0.12 -7.87
N LEU A 89 1.14 1.02 -7.79
CA LEU A 89 -0.31 1.20 -7.87
C LEU A 89 -0.64 2.27 -8.91
N ASP A 90 -1.44 1.92 -9.91
CA ASP A 90 -1.94 2.89 -10.90
C ASP A 90 -3.12 3.70 -10.36
N GLY A 91 -3.85 3.16 -9.38
CA GLY A 91 -4.92 3.84 -8.67
C GLY A 91 -4.46 4.49 -7.36
N ALA A 92 -5.42 4.82 -6.50
CA ALA A 92 -5.16 5.33 -5.15
C ALA A 92 -4.83 4.20 -4.16
N LEU A 93 -4.03 4.52 -3.14
CA LEU A 93 -3.83 3.68 -1.96
C LEU A 93 -4.48 4.32 -0.74
N VAL A 94 -5.35 3.59 -0.08
CA VAL A 94 -5.96 3.99 1.19
C VAL A 94 -5.69 2.92 2.24
N ALA A 95 -5.02 3.28 3.34
CA ALA A 95 -4.85 2.44 4.51
C ALA A 95 -5.40 3.17 5.74
N THR A 96 -6.40 2.61 6.43
CA THR A 96 -6.95 3.22 7.66
C THR A 96 -6.05 2.96 8.87
N GLY A 97 -5.33 1.84 8.87
CA GLY A 97 -4.31 1.51 9.86
C GLY A 97 -2.94 2.10 9.55
N ALA A 98 -1.91 1.59 10.22
CA ALA A 98 -0.52 1.94 9.91
C ALA A 98 -0.03 1.28 8.62
N ALA A 99 0.89 1.93 7.91
CA ALA A 99 1.50 1.41 6.69
C ALA A 99 3.04 1.39 6.80
N THR A 100 3.62 0.23 6.49
CA THR A 100 5.08 0.04 6.45
C THR A 100 5.48 -0.52 5.09
N PHE A 101 6.37 0.16 4.40
CA PHE A 101 6.91 -0.24 3.11
C PHE A 101 8.44 -0.32 3.22
N GLU A 102 8.99 -1.52 3.07
CA GLU A 102 10.43 -1.76 3.19
C GLU A 102 11.22 -1.43 1.92
N ASN A 103 10.53 -1.32 0.79
CA ASN A 103 11.08 -0.97 -0.51
C ASN A 103 10.38 0.23 -1.15
N ASN A 104 10.66 0.47 -2.43
CA ASN A 104 10.11 1.61 -3.16
C ASN A 104 8.59 1.54 -3.28
N VAL A 105 7.95 2.70 -3.16
CA VAL A 105 6.51 2.89 -3.32
C VAL A 105 6.25 3.85 -4.46
N SER A 106 5.45 3.42 -5.44
CA SER A 106 4.94 4.25 -6.51
C SER A 106 3.41 4.19 -6.52
N VAL A 107 2.76 5.31 -6.33
CA VAL A 107 1.29 5.45 -6.39
C VAL A 107 0.96 6.55 -7.38
N SER A 108 0.33 6.21 -8.51
CA SER A 108 -0.05 7.21 -9.52
C SER A 108 -1.23 8.07 -9.04
N GLY A 109 -2.13 7.51 -8.25
CA GLY A 109 -3.22 8.24 -7.60
C GLY A 109 -2.81 8.86 -6.26
N ASN A 110 -3.79 9.05 -5.37
CA ASN A 110 -3.56 9.57 -4.02
C ASN A 110 -3.05 8.48 -3.07
N LEU A 111 -2.20 8.86 -2.12
CA LEU A 111 -1.84 8.03 -0.98
C LEU A 111 -2.45 8.62 0.31
N VAL A 112 -3.31 7.83 0.97
CA VAL A 112 -3.95 8.22 2.24
C VAL A 112 -3.66 7.15 3.29
N VAL A 113 -3.05 7.54 4.40
CA VAL A 113 -2.80 6.66 5.55
C VAL A 113 -3.36 7.29 6.81
N GLY A 114 -4.33 6.65 7.45
CA GLY A 114 -4.94 7.13 8.70
C GLY A 114 -4.00 6.99 9.91
N GLY A 115 -3.20 5.93 9.93
CA GLY A 115 -2.21 5.66 10.98
C GLY A 115 -0.83 6.21 10.67
N THR A 116 0.19 5.62 11.28
CA THR A 116 1.61 5.96 11.04
C THR A 116 2.08 5.42 9.69
N THR A 117 3.03 6.12 9.07
CA THR A 117 3.66 5.68 7.83
C THR A 117 5.17 5.56 7.99
N THR A 118 5.73 4.43 7.55
CA THR A 118 7.18 4.23 7.42
C THR A 118 7.49 3.75 6.01
N VAL A 119 8.39 4.45 5.31
CA VAL A 119 8.90 4.03 4.00
C VAL A 119 10.42 4.06 4.04
N ILE A 120 11.05 2.89 3.80
CA ILE A 120 12.51 2.74 3.80
C ILE A 120 13.07 3.08 2.41
N GLY A 121 12.41 2.62 1.36
CA GLY A 121 12.77 2.93 -0.03
C GLY A 121 12.32 4.33 -0.47
N ALA A 122 12.52 4.65 -1.74
CA ALA A 122 12.01 5.88 -2.33
C ALA A 122 10.48 5.85 -2.45
N MET A 123 9.84 6.99 -2.25
CA MET A 123 8.40 7.15 -2.42
C MET A 123 8.10 8.15 -3.53
N SER A 124 7.19 7.76 -4.44
CA SER A 124 6.64 8.61 -5.48
C SER A 124 5.12 8.57 -5.44
N VAL A 125 4.48 9.73 -5.33
CA VAL A 125 3.01 9.87 -5.32
C VAL A 125 2.62 10.88 -6.39
N GLY A 126 1.88 10.44 -7.41
CA GLY A 126 1.40 11.31 -8.50
C GLY A 126 0.24 12.21 -8.08
N GLY A 127 -0.57 11.77 -7.14
CA GLY A 127 -1.65 12.55 -6.54
C GLY A 127 -1.25 13.20 -5.21
N ALA A 128 -2.23 13.43 -4.34
CA ALA A 128 -2.00 13.96 -3.01
C ALA A 128 -1.50 12.88 -2.02
N LEU A 129 -0.64 13.28 -1.08
CA LEU A 129 -0.22 12.48 0.07
C LEU A 129 -0.90 13.02 1.34
N SER A 130 -1.60 12.16 2.07
CA SER A 130 -2.19 12.51 3.37
C SER A 130 -1.89 11.43 4.41
N VAL A 131 -1.30 11.82 5.54
CA VAL A 131 -0.99 10.91 6.64
C VAL A 131 -1.48 11.49 7.96
N GLY A 132 -2.35 10.75 8.67
CA GLY A 132 -2.90 11.15 9.95
C GLY A 132 -1.95 10.95 11.13
N GLY A 133 -1.12 9.91 11.09
CA GLY A 133 -0.13 9.61 12.13
C GLY A 133 1.26 10.13 11.84
N ALA A 134 2.23 9.73 12.66
CA ALA A 134 3.63 10.07 12.43
C ALA A 134 4.15 9.46 11.13
N THR A 135 5.01 10.19 10.43
CA THR A 135 5.58 9.79 9.15
C THR A 135 7.10 9.72 9.22
N ASN A 136 7.67 8.58 8.82
CA ASN A 136 9.11 8.36 8.75
C ASN A 136 9.49 7.90 7.33
N LEU A 137 10.17 8.75 6.59
CA LEU A 137 10.58 8.53 5.21
C LEU A 137 12.12 8.55 5.17
N LEU A 138 12.73 7.38 4.92
CA LEU A 138 14.18 7.18 5.06
C LEU A 138 14.95 7.39 3.75
N SER A 139 14.25 7.66 2.65
CA SER A 139 14.87 7.89 1.34
C SER A 139 14.22 9.08 0.64
N THR A 140 14.38 9.18 -0.69
CA THR A 140 13.81 10.27 -1.49
C THR A 140 12.29 10.22 -1.54
N VAL A 141 11.66 11.39 -1.52
CA VAL A 141 10.21 11.56 -1.62
C VAL A 141 9.86 12.52 -2.74
N THR A 142 8.98 12.10 -3.64
CA THR A 142 8.41 12.94 -4.69
C THR A 142 6.89 12.89 -4.60
N VAL A 143 6.25 14.04 -4.50
CA VAL A 143 4.78 14.16 -4.51
C VAL A 143 4.39 15.26 -5.49
N ALA A 144 3.63 14.91 -6.52
CA ALA A 144 3.14 15.89 -7.50
C ALA A 144 1.91 16.66 -6.99
N GLY A 145 1.08 16.05 -6.16
CA GLY A 145 -0.08 16.70 -5.55
C GLY A 145 0.22 17.37 -4.21
N ALA A 146 -0.83 17.87 -3.54
CA ALA A 146 -0.71 18.45 -2.21
C ALA A 146 -0.32 17.40 -1.16
N THR A 147 0.46 17.81 -0.16
CA THR A 147 0.90 16.95 0.93
C THR A 147 0.36 17.47 2.26
N GLY A 148 -0.34 16.61 3.01
CA GLY A 148 -0.87 16.91 4.34
C GLY A 148 -0.39 15.90 5.37
N PHE A 149 0.30 16.38 6.41
CA PHE A 149 0.69 15.60 7.57
C PHE A 149 0.06 16.19 8.83
N LEU A 150 -0.70 15.38 9.58
CA LEU A 150 -1.39 15.83 10.80
C LEU A 150 -0.57 15.57 12.06
N SER A 151 0.63 14.99 11.94
CA SER A 151 1.51 14.67 13.05
C SER A 151 2.98 14.95 12.68
N THR A 152 3.92 14.34 13.39
CA THR A 152 5.35 14.51 13.13
C THR A 152 5.77 13.87 11.81
N VAL A 153 6.62 14.57 11.06
CA VAL A 153 7.23 14.08 9.82
C VAL A 153 8.74 14.07 9.96
N ARG A 154 9.36 12.96 9.57
CA ARG A 154 10.79 12.85 9.43
C ARG A 154 11.11 12.34 8.02
N VAL A 155 11.90 13.10 7.27
CA VAL A 155 12.44 12.72 5.97
C VAL A 155 13.95 12.72 6.06
N SER A 156 14.61 11.61 5.73
CA SER A 156 16.07 11.49 5.77
C SER A 156 16.70 11.63 4.38
N GLY A 157 15.93 11.58 3.31
CA GLY A 157 16.37 11.79 1.94
C GLY A 157 15.91 13.14 1.37
N ALA A 158 16.19 13.37 0.10
CA ALA A 158 15.70 14.55 -0.61
C ALA A 158 14.18 14.53 -0.76
N THR A 159 13.54 15.68 -0.68
CA THR A 159 12.09 15.86 -0.85
C THR A 159 11.81 16.78 -2.01
N SER A 160 10.95 16.35 -2.94
CA SER A 160 10.42 17.17 -4.03
C SER A 160 8.90 17.23 -3.93
N LEU A 161 8.36 18.44 -3.81
CA LEU A 161 6.92 18.69 -3.74
C LEU A 161 6.57 19.68 -4.85
N GLU A 162 5.75 19.28 -5.79
CA GLU A 162 5.29 20.14 -6.90
C GLU A 162 4.09 21.02 -6.50
N ALA A 163 3.45 20.68 -5.37
CA ALA A 163 2.33 21.44 -4.79
C ALA A 163 2.63 21.83 -3.33
N GLY A 164 1.63 22.30 -2.61
CA GLY A 164 1.80 22.75 -1.22
C GLY A 164 2.05 21.62 -0.22
N LEU A 165 2.89 21.88 0.77
CA LEU A 165 3.06 21.04 1.96
C LEU A 165 2.31 21.66 3.14
N VAL A 166 1.45 20.88 3.79
CA VAL A 166 0.79 21.25 5.04
C VAL A 166 1.20 20.24 6.14
N VAL A 167 1.84 20.73 7.19
CA VAL A 167 2.24 19.93 8.35
C VAL A 167 1.50 20.45 9.57
N GLY A 168 0.60 19.65 10.13
CA GLY A 168 -0.13 19.96 11.38
C GLY A 168 0.66 19.66 12.65
N GLY A 169 1.87 19.11 12.55
CA GLY A 169 2.78 18.79 13.65
C GLY A 169 4.20 19.30 13.39
N LYS A 170 5.21 18.57 13.90
CA LYS A 170 6.63 18.87 13.62
C LYS A 170 7.07 18.21 12.31
N ALA A 171 7.94 18.90 11.55
CA ALA A 171 8.67 18.33 10.43
C ALA A 171 10.18 18.41 10.70
N GLU A 172 10.88 17.28 10.47
CA GLU A 172 12.33 17.19 10.56
C GLU A 172 12.88 16.66 9.22
N PHE A 173 13.76 17.43 8.59
CA PHE A 173 14.46 17.08 7.36
C PHE A 173 15.95 16.92 7.69
N ASN A 174 16.49 15.72 7.49
CA ASN A 174 17.86 15.37 7.86
C ASN A 174 18.87 15.55 6.71
N ASN A 175 18.37 15.81 5.50
CA ASN A 175 19.16 16.13 4.31
C ASN A 175 18.61 17.37 3.63
N ASP A 176 19.22 17.74 2.51
CA ASP A 176 18.77 18.91 1.73
C ASP A 176 17.31 18.73 1.23
N VAL A 177 16.55 19.81 1.26
CA VAL A 177 15.14 19.89 0.88
C VAL A 177 15.00 20.64 -0.43
#